data_91ad40aa64580f13dd241c22bce5a0b7
#
_entry.id   91ad40aa64580f13dd241c22bce5a0b7
#
_cell.length_a   1.000
_cell.length_b   1.000
_cell.length_c   1.000
_cell.angle_alpha   90.00
_cell.angle_beta   90.00
_cell.angle_gamma   90.00
#
_symmetry.space_group_name_H-M   'P 1'
#
loop_
_entity.id
_entity.type
_entity.pdbx_description
1 polymer ?
#
loop_
_entity_poly.entity_id
_entity_poly.type
_entity_poly.pdbx_seq_one_letter_code
_entity_poly.pdbx_strand_id
1 'polypeptide(L)'
;MEKQATFSEMKNGTAEDYAIIGEHGSKFASELPNRILAHLDILKGDTGGFAVDRFTHSIQTATRAHRDGKDEEYVVCALLHDIGDTIASANHADLAATMLEPFVSEKNYWIVKHHGIFQGYYFQKRKEIGRAHV
;
A
#
# COMPACT_ATOMS: atom_id res chain seq x y z
N MET A 1 -15.47 -23.62 19.21
CA MET A 1 -15.21 -22.21 19.54
C MET A 1 -13.72 -22.00 19.72
N GLU A 2 -13.16 -20.98 19.09
CA GLU A 2 -11.74 -20.69 19.24
C GLU A 2 -11.41 -20.27 20.66
N LYS A 3 -10.27 -20.74 21.16
CA LYS A 3 -9.77 -20.32 22.48
C LYS A 3 -9.30 -18.87 22.41
N GLN A 4 -9.48 -18.17 23.49
CA GLN A 4 -9.04 -16.80 23.66
C GLN A 4 -8.21 -16.66 24.93
N ALA A 5 -7.32 -15.69 24.96
CA ALA A 5 -6.61 -15.32 26.17
C ALA A 5 -7.60 -14.79 27.21
N THR A 6 -7.30 -15.03 28.48
CA THR A 6 -8.23 -14.73 29.59
C THR A 6 -7.84 -13.50 30.40
N PHE A 7 -6.70 -12.88 30.11
CA PHE A 7 -6.24 -11.72 30.86
C PHE A 7 -6.79 -10.42 30.26
N SER A 8 -6.91 -9.39 31.08
CA SER A 8 -7.25 -8.02 30.66
C SER A 8 -6.05 -7.06 30.74
N GLU A 9 -5.01 -7.43 31.46
CA GLU A 9 -3.77 -6.66 31.55
C GLU A 9 -2.59 -7.54 31.13
N MET A 10 -1.70 -6.98 30.31
CA MET A 10 -0.57 -7.74 29.72
C MET A 10 0.30 -8.44 30.77
N LYS A 11 0.53 -7.80 31.91
CA LYS A 11 1.35 -8.37 33.00
C LYS A 11 0.77 -9.65 33.60
N ASN A 12 -0.52 -9.89 33.42
CA ASN A 12 -1.24 -11.05 33.96
C ASN A 12 -1.35 -12.20 32.96
N GLY A 13 -0.81 -12.02 31.75
CA GLY A 13 -0.83 -13.06 30.74
C GLY A 13 0.06 -14.24 31.10
N THR A 14 -0.43 -15.46 30.88
CA THR A 14 0.33 -16.69 31.05
C THR A 14 1.01 -17.10 29.75
N ALA A 15 1.96 -18.06 29.82
CA ALA A 15 2.55 -18.63 28.60
C ALA A 15 1.50 -19.24 27.67
N GLU A 16 0.47 -19.87 28.24
CA GLU A 16 -0.66 -20.39 27.45
C GLU A 16 -1.44 -19.28 26.75
N ASP A 17 -1.73 -18.19 27.46
CA ASP A 17 -2.39 -17.02 26.88
C ASP A 17 -1.61 -16.47 25.69
N TYR A 18 -0.30 -16.30 25.82
CA TYR A 18 0.53 -15.78 24.74
C TYR A 18 0.66 -16.75 23.58
N ALA A 19 0.64 -18.07 23.83
CA ALA A 19 0.59 -19.06 22.76
C ALA A 19 -0.71 -18.97 21.96
N ILE A 20 -1.84 -18.75 22.63
CA ILE A 20 -3.15 -18.56 21.99
C ILE A 20 -3.13 -17.28 21.14
N ILE A 21 -2.62 -16.18 21.68
CA ILE A 21 -2.47 -14.92 20.95
C ILE A 21 -1.59 -15.11 19.72
N GLY A 22 -0.48 -15.87 19.85
CA GLY A 22 0.41 -16.17 18.74
C GLY A 22 -0.28 -16.95 17.61
N GLU A 23 -1.13 -17.92 17.95
CA GLU A 23 -1.92 -18.64 16.95
C GLU A 23 -2.88 -17.72 16.19
N HIS A 24 -3.62 -16.88 16.92
CA HIS A 24 -4.51 -15.91 16.31
C HIS A 24 -3.73 -14.91 15.42
N GLY A 25 -2.58 -14.46 15.90
CA GLY A 25 -1.71 -13.55 15.16
C GLY A 25 -1.21 -14.16 13.86
N SER A 26 -0.78 -15.41 13.88
CA SER A 26 -0.32 -16.13 12.69
C SER A 26 -1.44 -16.30 11.66
N LYS A 27 -2.63 -16.67 12.12
CA LYS A 27 -3.81 -16.80 11.27
C LYS A 27 -4.18 -15.44 10.66
N PHE A 28 -4.21 -14.40 11.47
CA PHE A 28 -4.51 -13.04 11.04
C PHE A 28 -3.50 -12.58 10.00
N ALA A 29 -2.21 -12.82 10.23
CA ALA A 29 -1.14 -12.44 9.30
C ALA A 29 -1.28 -13.17 7.95
N SER A 30 -1.70 -14.44 7.95
CA SER A 30 -1.88 -15.21 6.72
C SER A 30 -2.99 -14.66 5.82
N GLU A 31 -3.91 -13.88 6.38
CA GLU A 31 -5.03 -13.27 5.67
C GLU A 31 -4.73 -11.83 5.21
N LEU A 32 -3.51 -11.34 5.41
CA LEU A 32 -3.10 -9.99 5.00
C LEU A 32 -3.39 -9.68 3.53
N PRO A 33 -3.09 -10.57 2.57
CA PRO A 33 -3.39 -10.27 1.15
C PRO A 33 -4.86 -9.96 0.91
N ASN A 34 -5.77 -10.68 1.55
CA ASN A 34 -7.21 -10.44 1.42
C ASN A 34 -7.62 -9.08 1.96
N ARG A 35 -7.04 -8.67 3.10
CA ARG A 35 -7.30 -7.33 3.67
C ARG A 35 -6.76 -6.23 2.78
N ILE A 36 -5.58 -6.42 2.19
CA ILE A 36 -4.98 -5.46 1.27
C ILE A 36 -5.86 -5.30 0.03
N LEU A 37 -6.33 -6.40 -0.55
CA LEU A 37 -7.21 -6.34 -1.72
C LEU A 37 -8.55 -5.66 -1.39
N ALA A 38 -9.11 -5.93 -0.23
CA ALA A 38 -10.32 -5.24 0.23
C ALA A 38 -10.09 -3.74 0.38
N HIS A 39 -8.92 -3.35 0.89
CA HIS A 39 -8.56 -1.95 1.04
C HIS A 39 -8.35 -1.27 -0.31
N LEU A 40 -7.77 -1.98 -1.28
CA LEU A 40 -7.59 -1.49 -2.64
C LEU A 40 -8.95 -1.15 -3.28
N ASP A 41 -10.00 -1.91 -3.00
CA ASP A 41 -11.35 -1.65 -3.51
C ASP A 41 -11.92 -0.29 -3.07
N ILE A 42 -11.45 0.25 -1.96
CA ILE A 42 -11.87 1.58 -1.46
C ILE A 42 -11.48 2.69 -2.44
N LEU A 43 -10.49 2.46 -3.29
CA LEU A 43 -10.06 3.44 -4.29
C LEU A 43 -11.03 3.57 -5.48
N LYS A 44 -12.05 2.72 -5.56
CA LYS A 44 -13.04 2.75 -6.65
C LYS A 44 -13.92 3.98 -6.57
N GLY A 45 -14.19 4.57 -7.74
CA GLY A 45 -15.20 5.62 -7.90
C GLY A 45 -14.69 7.04 -7.74
N ASP A 46 -13.55 7.24 -7.10
CA ASP A 46 -12.97 8.59 -6.95
C ASP A 46 -11.83 8.78 -7.94
N THR A 47 -11.99 9.73 -8.86
CA THR A 47 -10.96 10.03 -9.86
C THR A 47 -9.87 10.96 -9.34
N GLY A 48 -10.10 11.68 -8.26
CA GLY A 48 -9.17 12.70 -7.79
C GLY A 48 -8.86 13.76 -8.85
N GLY A 49 -9.78 13.97 -9.80
CA GLY A 49 -9.58 14.90 -10.92
C GLY A 49 -8.88 14.29 -12.13
N PHE A 50 -8.49 13.03 -12.07
CA PHE A 50 -7.86 12.33 -13.21
C PHE A 50 -8.92 11.71 -14.13
N ALA A 51 -8.47 11.19 -15.29
CA ALA A 51 -9.36 10.61 -16.29
C ALA A 51 -10.02 9.30 -15.87
N VAL A 52 -9.39 8.58 -14.94
CA VAL A 52 -9.88 7.31 -14.40
C VAL A 52 -9.87 7.36 -12.88
N ASP A 53 -10.62 6.47 -12.22
CA ASP A 53 -10.56 6.38 -10.78
C ASP A 53 -9.22 5.77 -10.34
N ARG A 54 -8.92 5.89 -9.05
CA ARG A 54 -7.64 5.46 -8.49
C ARG A 54 -7.47 3.95 -8.51
N PHE A 55 -8.56 3.21 -8.42
CA PHE A 55 -8.53 1.75 -8.57
C PHE A 55 -8.09 1.37 -10.00
N THR A 56 -8.73 1.96 -11.00
CA THR A 56 -8.37 1.73 -12.41
C THR A 56 -6.93 2.13 -12.68
N HIS A 57 -6.49 3.27 -12.15
CA HIS A 57 -5.09 3.70 -12.26
C HIS A 57 -4.12 2.65 -11.69
N SER A 58 -4.44 2.10 -10.53
CA SER A 58 -3.63 1.06 -9.89
C SER A 58 -3.53 -0.20 -10.76
N ILE A 59 -4.64 -0.65 -11.32
CA ILE A 59 -4.67 -1.80 -12.25
C ILE A 59 -3.87 -1.49 -13.51
N GLN A 60 -4.02 -0.31 -14.08
CA GLN A 60 -3.27 0.10 -15.28
C GLN A 60 -1.77 0.13 -15.02
N THR A 61 -1.35 0.66 -13.87
CA THR A 61 0.06 0.72 -13.49
C THR A 61 0.66 -0.68 -13.37
N ALA A 62 -0.05 -1.58 -12.70
CA ALA A 62 0.36 -2.98 -12.58
C ALA A 62 0.42 -3.68 -13.95
N THR A 63 -0.57 -3.44 -14.81
CA THR A 63 -0.64 -4.03 -16.14
C THR A 63 0.53 -3.56 -17.01
N ARG A 64 0.86 -2.27 -16.97
CA ARG A 64 2.01 -1.73 -17.70
C ARG A 64 3.33 -2.36 -17.23
N ALA A 65 3.51 -2.47 -15.92
CA ALA A 65 4.69 -3.10 -15.33
C ALA A 65 4.82 -4.56 -15.80
N HIS A 66 3.71 -5.29 -15.79
CA HIS A 66 3.68 -6.68 -16.26
C HIS A 66 4.03 -6.78 -17.75
N ARG A 67 3.46 -5.94 -18.58
CA ARG A 67 3.75 -5.91 -20.03
C ARG A 67 5.19 -5.51 -20.33
N ASP A 68 5.79 -4.69 -19.49
CA ASP A 68 7.20 -4.30 -19.60
C ASP A 68 8.17 -5.39 -19.12
N GLY A 69 7.66 -6.54 -18.71
CA GLY A 69 8.48 -7.68 -18.29
C GLY A 69 9.04 -7.57 -16.87
N LYS A 70 8.45 -6.69 -16.03
CA LYS A 70 8.86 -6.59 -14.63
C LYS A 70 8.47 -7.85 -13.87
N ASP A 71 9.22 -8.17 -12.82
CA ASP A 71 8.93 -9.32 -11.98
C ASP A 71 7.67 -9.15 -11.14
N GLU A 72 7.22 -10.23 -10.53
CA GLU A 72 6.00 -10.25 -9.72
C GLU A 72 6.04 -9.25 -8.57
N GLU A 73 7.15 -9.17 -7.85
CA GLU A 73 7.30 -8.21 -6.75
C GLU A 73 7.10 -6.78 -7.22
N TYR A 74 7.69 -6.40 -8.33
CA TYR A 74 7.54 -5.06 -8.91
C TYR A 74 6.09 -4.79 -9.33
N VAL A 75 5.43 -5.77 -9.94
CA VAL A 75 4.03 -5.65 -10.36
C VAL A 75 3.12 -5.43 -9.16
N VAL A 76 3.35 -6.15 -8.06
CA VAL A 76 2.60 -5.96 -6.81
C VAL A 76 2.84 -4.56 -6.24
N CYS A 77 4.08 -4.09 -6.24
CA CYS A 77 4.39 -2.73 -5.81
C CYS A 77 3.66 -1.68 -6.66
N ALA A 78 3.63 -1.89 -7.99
CA ALA A 78 2.91 -1.00 -8.90
C ALA A 78 1.40 -0.97 -8.60
N LEU A 79 0.82 -2.13 -8.32
CA LEU A 79 -0.60 -2.24 -7.96
C LEU A 79 -0.93 -1.47 -6.68
N LEU A 80 -0.05 -1.50 -5.71
CA LEU A 80 -0.32 -1.02 -4.35
C LEU A 80 0.29 0.35 -4.04
N HIS A 81 0.94 1.00 -5.00
CA HIS A 81 1.70 2.23 -4.74
C HIS A 81 0.84 3.39 -4.22
N ASP A 82 -0.42 3.46 -4.60
CA ASP A 82 -1.37 4.51 -4.18
C ASP A 82 -2.39 4.05 -3.14
N ILE A 83 -2.21 2.85 -2.56
CA ILE A 83 -3.21 2.27 -1.65
C ILE A 83 -3.51 3.16 -0.44
N GLY A 84 -2.59 4.02 -0.05
CA GLY A 84 -2.75 4.93 1.08
C GLY A 84 -3.56 6.18 0.80
N ASP A 85 -3.98 6.41 -0.44
CA ASP A 85 -4.60 7.67 -0.84
C ASP A 85 -5.88 8.02 -0.08
N THR A 86 -6.65 7.03 0.32
CA THR A 86 -7.93 7.25 1.01
C THR A 86 -7.78 7.61 2.50
N ILE A 87 -6.65 7.25 3.12
CA ILE A 87 -6.44 7.46 4.56
C ILE A 87 -5.21 8.29 4.87
N ALA A 88 -4.31 8.47 3.92
CA ALA A 88 -3.07 9.19 4.11
C ALA A 88 -2.68 9.94 2.84
N SER A 89 -3.60 10.73 2.29
CA SER A 89 -3.40 11.44 1.00
C SER A 89 -2.12 12.27 0.98
N ALA A 90 -1.79 12.93 2.10
CA ALA A 90 -0.61 13.79 2.18
C ALA A 90 0.71 13.02 2.16
N ASN A 91 0.71 11.76 2.62
CA ASN A 91 1.90 10.92 2.72
C ASN A 91 1.61 9.48 2.28
N HIS A 92 0.76 9.31 1.26
CA HIS A 92 0.35 7.98 0.79
C HIS A 92 1.52 7.13 0.30
N ALA A 93 2.56 7.74 -0.25
CA ALA A 93 3.75 7.02 -0.68
C ALA A 93 4.48 6.37 0.49
N ASP A 94 4.62 7.08 1.60
CA ASP A 94 5.23 6.55 2.82
C ASP A 94 4.40 5.42 3.41
N LEU A 95 3.08 5.55 3.40
CA LEU A 95 2.20 4.49 3.89
C LEU A 95 2.35 3.21 3.08
N ALA A 96 2.28 3.32 1.75
CA ALA A 96 2.43 2.17 0.86
C ALA A 96 3.80 1.51 1.03
N ALA A 97 4.86 2.32 1.10
CA ALA A 97 6.22 1.82 1.28
C ALA A 97 6.38 1.09 2.61
N THR A 98 5.87 1.65 3.70
CA THR A 98 5.93 1.04 5.03
C THR A 98 5.20 -0.29 5.05
N MET A 99 4.02 -0.37 4.44
CA MET A 99 3.25 -1.60 4.33
C MET A 99 4.00 -2.69 3.58
N LEU A 100 4.69 -2.32 2.50
CA LEU A 100 5.39 -3.26 1.63
C LEU A 100 6.79 -3.64 2.14
N GLU A 101 7.40 -2.81 2.95
CA GLU A 101 8.81 -2.95 3.37
C GLU A 101 9.20 -4.35 3.82
N PRO A 102 8.42 -5.06 4.67
CA PRO A 102 8.81 -6.39 5.13
C PRO A 102 8.84 -7.45 4.02
N PHE A 103 8.25 -7.18 2.86
CA PHE A 103 7.99 -8.18 1.83
C PHE A 103 8.74 -7.95 0.52
N VAL A 104 9.39 -6.80 0.37
CA VAL A 104 9.99 -6.39 -0.91
C VAL A 104 11.47 -6.04 -0.75
N SER A 105 12.17 -5.92 -1.89
CA SER A 105 13.56 -5.48 -1.91
C SER A 105 13.69 -4.02 -1.49
N GLU A 106 14.88 -3.63 -1.03
CA GLU A 106 15.19 -2.23 -0.74
C GLU A 106 14.96 -1.32 -1.94
N LYS A 107 15.29 -1.79 -3.12
CA LYS A 107 15.08 -1.05 -4.37
C LYS A 107 13.62 -0.75 -4.61
N ASN A 108 12.75 -1.75 -4.50
CA ASN A 108 11.32 -1.57 -4.71
C ASN A 108 10.69 -0.74 -3.60
N TYR A 109 11.10 -0.94 -2.36
CA TYR A 109 10.71 -0.07 -1.24
C TYR A 109 11.03 1.39 -1.54
N TRP A 110 12.25 1.67 -1.99
CA TRP A 110 12.70 3.02 -2.32
C TRP A 110 11.85 3.63 -3.44
N ILE A 111 11.57 2.85 -4.49
CA ILE A 111 10.76 3.30 -5.63
C ILE A 111 9.36 3.71 -5.17
N VAL A 112 8.70 2.88 -4.38
CA VAL A 112 7.35 3.18 -3.86
C VAL A 112 7.39 4.41 -2.96
N LYS A 113 8.33 4.49 -2.05
CA LYS A 113 8.46 5.60 -1.11
C LYS A 113 8.62 6.94 -1.81
N HIS A 114 9.32 6.95 -2.93
CA HIS A 114 9.69 8.18 -3.65
C HIS A 114 8.87 8.42 -4.91
N HIS A 115 7.82 7.64 -5.18
CA HIS A 115 7.08 7.78 -6.43
C HIS A 115 6.42 9.16 -6.57
N GLY A 116 6.00 9.77 -5.48
CA GLY A 116 5.43 11.13 -5.51
C GLY A 116 6.42 12.20 -5.94
N ILE A 117 7.71 12.01 -5.64
CA ILE A 117 8.77 12.94 -6.06
C ILE A 117 8.92 12.92 -7.58
N PHE A 118 8.89 11.72 -8.19
CA PHE A 118 8.99 11.61 -9.65
C PHE A 118 7.78 12.22 -10.35
N GLN A 119 6.60 12.01 -9.81
CA GLN A 119 5.38 12.66 -10.30
C GLN A 119 5.46 14.19 -10.12
N GLY A 120 5.95 14.62 -8.96
CA GLY A 120 6.15 16.03 -8.64
C GLY A 120 7.09 16.74 -9.60
N TYR A 121 8.14 16.04 -10.08
CA TYR A 121 9.07 16.60 -11.08
C TYR A 121 8.32 17.03 -12.35
N TYR A 122 7.50 16.15 -12.90
CA TYR A 122 6.74 16.49 -14.11
C TYR A 122 5.69 17.56 -13.84
N PHE A 123 5.00 17.46 -12.73
CA PHE A 123 3.97 18.41 -12.35
C PHE A 123 4.53 19.83 -12.15
N GLN A 124 5.63 19.96 -11.42
CA GLN A 124 6.26 21.26 -11.17
C GLN A 124 6.85 21.85 -12.45
N LYS A 125 7.48 21.01 -13.26
CA LYS A 125 8.05 21.45 -14.54
C LYS A 125 6.94 21.99 -15.46
N ARG A 126 5.78 21.34 -15.49
CA ARG A 126 4.62 21.82 -16.27
C ARG A 126 4.07 23.13 -15.73
N LYS A 127 4.05 23.30 -14.42
CA LYS A 127 3.68 24.57 -13.80
C LYS A 127 4.61 25.70 -14.19
N GLU A 128 5.92 25.47 -14.19
CA GLU A 128 6.90 26.47 -14.60
C GLU A 128 6.70 26.86 -16.06
N ILE A 129 6.52 25.88 -16.93
CA ILE A 129 6.22 26.14 -18.36
C ILE A 129 4.93 26.95 -18.48
N GLY A 130 3.90 26.57 -17.76
CA GLY A 130 2.62 27.27 -17.74
C GLY A 130 2.77 28.72 -17.28
N ARG A 131 3.55 28.96 -16.24
CA ARG A 131 3.86 30.32 -15.77
C ARG A 131 4.62 31.14 -16.81
N ALA A 132 5.52 30.49 -17.53
CA ALA A 132 6.29 31.18 -18.57
C ALA A 132 5.43 31.56 -19.77
N HIS A 133 4.35 30.83 -20.00
CA HIS A 133 3.48 31.03 -21.17
C HIS A 133 2.14 31.67 -20.83
N VAL A 134 1.85 31.83 -19.57
CA VAL A 134 0.70 32.55 -19.08
C VAL A 134 1.11 33.94 -18.66
#